data_84c1eb159db70ff036f41550bf8555ce
#
_entry.id   84c1eb159db70ff036f41550bf8555ce
#
_cell.length_a   1.000
_cell.length_b   1.000
_cell.length_c   1.000
_cell.angle_alpha   90.00
_cell.angle_beta   90.00
_cell.angle_gamma   90.00
#
_symmetry.space_group_name_H-M   'P 1'
#
loop_
_entity.id
_entity.type
_entity.pdbx_description
1 polymer ?
#
loop_
_entity_poly.entity_id
_entity_poly.type
_entity_poly.pdbx_seq_one_letter_code
_entity_poly.pdbx_strand_id
1 'polypeptide(L)'
;MLTTTKLYDIFHIVNGEHSDPHTVLGMHEMEEDGRKAVVVRAFLPDAAGITVIDYANKRKKYPMERLHADGFFEVTIADREEWFRYQLEY
;
A
#
# COMPACT_ATOMS: atom_id res chain seq x y z
N MET A 1 -9.64 9.65 -3.41
CA MET A 1 -8.18 9.50 -3.59
C MET A 1 -7.89 8.73 -4.86
N LEU A 2 -6.94 9.22 -5.64
CA LEU A 2 -6.53 8.50 -6.85
C LEU A 2 -5.55 7.39 -6.47
N THR A 3 -5.81 6.18 -6.92
CA THR A 3 -4.89 5.07 -6.71
C THR A 3 -3.68 5.20 -7.64
N THR A 4 -2.50 4.78 -7.13
CA THR A 4 -1.29 4.66 -7.94
C THR A 4 -1.17 3.30 -8.61
N THR A 5 -2.08 2.37 -8.29
CA THR A 5 -2.06 1.00 -8.78
C THR A 5 -3.02 0.87 -9.96
N LYS A 6 -2.56 0.24 -11.04
CA LYS A 6 -3.39 -0.01 -12.21
C LYS A 6 -4.44 -1.07 -11.89
N LEU A 7 -5.66 -0.91 -12.41
CA LEU A 7 -6.71 -1.91 -12.25
C LEU A 7 -6.28 -3.30 -12.71
N TYR A 8 -5.52 -3.37 -13.78
CA TYR A 8 -4.95 -4.60 -14.30
C TYR A 8 -4.17 -5.36 -13.22
N ASP A 9 -3.28 -4.65 -12.51
CA ASP A 9 -2.46 -5.27 -11.46
C ASP A 9 -3.31 -5.73 -10.28
N ILE A 10 -4.31 -4.94 -9.90
CA ILE A 10 -5.22 -5.30 -8.81
C ILE A 10 -5.97 -6.60 -9.13
N PHE A 11 -6.54 -6.71 -10.32
CA PHE A 11 -7.27 -7.91 -10.73
C PHE A 11 -6.36 -9.14 -10.77
N HIS A 12 -5.15 -9.01 -11.28
CA HIS A 12 -4.24 -10.13 -11.38
C HIS A 12 -3.77 -10.62 -10.01
N ILE A 13 -3.53 -9.70 -9.07
CA ILE A 13 -3.17 -10.08 -7.70
C ILE A 13 -4.33 -10.75 -6.99
N VAL A 14 -5.52 -10.20 -7.09
CA VAL A 14 -6.72 -10.73 -6.44
C VAL A 14 -7.02 -12.15 -6.95
N ASN A 15 -6.80 -12.41 -8.22
CA ASN A 15 -7.05 -13.72 -8.83
C ASN A 15 -5.86 -14.67 -8.74
N GLY A 16 -4.75 -14.24 -8.15
CA GLY A 16 -3.55 -15.07 -8.04
C GLY A 16 -2.83 -15.28 -9.37
N GLU A 17 -3.03 -14.42 -10.34
CA GLU A 17 -2.48 -14.57 -11.70
C GLU A 17 -1.32 -13.62 -12.01
N HIS A 18 -0.94 -12.75 -11.06
CA HIS A 18 0.15 -11.82 -11.30
C HIS A 18 1.49 -12.55 -11.32
N SER A 19 2.29 -12.31 -12.39
CA SER A 19 3.57 -12.99 -12.56
C SER A 19 4.63 -12.56 -11.54
N ASP A 20 4.54 -11.32 -11.05
CA ASP A 20 5.47 -10.79 -10.06
C ASP A 20 4.75 -9.84 -9.09
N PRO A 21 4.03 -10.40 -8.10
CA PRO A 21 3.26 -9.56 -7.16
C PRO A 21 4.12 -8.63 -6.32
N HIS A 22 5.42 -8.93 -6.14
CA HIS A 22 6.31 -8.06 -5.36
C HIS A 22 6.58 -6.72 -6.02
N THR A 23 6.33 -6.58 -7.32
CA THR A 23 6.44 -5.28 -8.00
C THR A 23 5.28 -4.36 -7.66
N VAL A 24 4.20 -4.89 -7.09
CA VAL A 24 3.00 -4.14 -6.73
C VAL A 24 2.83 -4.05 -5.22
N LEU A 25 2.93 -5.19 -4.52
CA LEU A 25 2.70 -5.28 -3.08
C LEU A 25 3.92 -4.77 -2.30
N GLY A 26 3.68 -4.35 -1.05
CA GLY A 26 4.71 -3.85 -0.16
C GLY A 26 4.88 -2.34 -0.25
N MET A 27 6.05 -1.86 0.21
CA MET A 27 6.36 -0.44 0.25
C MET A 27 7.16 -0.03 -0.99
N HIS A 28 6.74 1.05 -1.65
CA HIS A 28 7.41 1.58 -2.82
C HIS A 28 7.56 3.10 -2.72
N GLU A 29 8.70 3.60 -3.18
CA GLU A 29 8.91 5.03 -3.32
C GLU A 29 8.26 5.49 -4.62
N MET A 30 7.64 6.68 -4.60
CA MET A 30 6.99 7.23 -5.77
C MET A 30 7.23 8.73 -5.86
N GLU A 31 7.03 9.28 -7.03
CA GLU A 31 7.08 10.73 -7.25
C GLU A 31 5.87 11.13 -8.07
N GLU A 32 5.16 12.16 -7.62
CA GLU A 32 3.99 12.71 -8.28
C GLU A 32 4.05 14.22 -8.21
N ASP A 33 3.94 14.87 -9.37
CA ASP A 33 4.00 16.34 -9.48
C ASP A 33 5.24 16.97 -8.83
N GLY A 34 6.38 16.28 -8.93
CA GLY A 34 7.63 16.74 -8.35
C GLY A 34 7.76 16.49 -6.85
N ARG A 35 6.78 15.84 -6.23
CA ARG A 35 6.81 15.51 -4.81
C ARG A 35 7.06 14.02 -4.63
N LYS A 36 7.96 13.70 -3.70
CA LYS A 36 8.23 12.31 -3.33
C LYS A 36 7.30 11.86 -2.23
N ALA A 37 6.87 10.61 -2.30
CA ALA A 37 6.04 9.99 -1.29
C ALA A 37 6.35 8.50 -1.24
N VAL A 38 5.75 7.79 -0.27
CA VAL A 38 5.86 6.35 -0.15
C VAL A 38 4.45 5.78 -0.26
N VAL A 39 4.29 4.73 -1.05
CA VAL A 39 3.03 4.00 -1.15
C VAL A 39 3.22 2.60 -0.57
N VAL A 40 2.25 2.14 0.22
CA VAL A 40 2.23 0.78 0.77
C VAL A 40 0.99 0.09 0.23
N ARG A 41 1.18 -1.12 -0.31
CA ARG A 41 0.09 -1.94 -0.85
C ARG A 41 0.09 -3.31 -0.19
N ALA A 42 -1.09 -3.83 0.10
CA ALA A 42 -1.24 -5.13 0.73
C ALA A 42 -2.46 -5.87 0.17
N PHE A 43 -2.37 -7.19 0.12
CA PHE A 43 -3.49 -8.04 -0.24
C PHE A 43 -3.74 -9.00 0.91
N LEU A 44 -4.77 -8.72 1.72
CA LEU A 44 -5.17 -9.52 2.88
C LEU A 44 -6.68 -9.74 2.83
N PRO A 45 -7.12 -10.85 2.20
CA PRO A 45 -8.56 -11.09 1.96
C PRO A 45 -9.41 -11.11 3.21
N ASP A 46 -8.86 -11.57 4.34
CA ASP A 46 -9.62 -11.70 5.58
C ASP A 46 -9.58 -10.49 6.49
N ALA A 47 -8.85 -9.43 6.09
CA ALA A 47 -8.72 -8.24 6.93
C ALA A 47 -9.94 -7.34 6.79
N ALA A 48 -10.50 -6.91 7.91
CA ALA A 48 -11.58 -5.92 7.93
C ALA A 48 -11.05 -4.52 7.62
N GLY A 49 -9.79 -4.26 8.02
CA GLY A 49 -9.10 -3.01 7.74
C GLY A 49 -7.63 -3.20 8.04
N ILE A 50 -6.78 -2.37 7.44
CA ILE A 50 -5.33 -2.43 7.62
C ILE A 50 -4.81 -1.03 7.93
N THR A 51 -3.89 -0.93 8.89
CA THR A 51 -3.21 0.31 9.24
C THR A 51 -1.70 0.09 9.17
N VAL A 52 -0.99 1.01 8.51
CA VAL A 52 0.46 1.03 8.49
C VAL A 52 0.96 1.77 9.72
N ILE A 53 1.91 1.18 10.44
CA ILE A 53 2.52 1.80 11.63
C ILE A 53 3.97 2.14 11.30
N ASP A 54 4.34 3.40 11.42
CA ASP A 54 5.70 3.89 11.21
C ASP A 54 6.47 3.84 12.53
N TYR A 55 7.34 2.86 12.70
CA TYR A 55 8.12 2.71 13.92
C TYR A 55 9.14 3.83 14.14
N ALA A 56 9.66 4.38 13.06
CA ALA A 56 10.69 5.42 13.17
C ALA A 56 10.11 6.76 13.63
N ASN A 57 8.80 6.98 13.46
CA ASN A 57 8.14 8.25 13.75
C ASN A 57 7.09 8.07 14.83
N LYS A 58 7.52 7.66 16.04
CA LYS A 58 6.67 7.55 17.24
C LYS A 58 5.41 6.69 17.01
N ARG A 59 5.53 5.66 16.18
CA ARG A 59 4.42 4.77 15.82
C ARG A 59 3.24 5.52 15.19
N LYS A 60 3.53 6.46 14.34
CA LYS A 60 2.49 7.15 13.58
C LYS A 60 1.71 6.16 12.73
N LYS A 61 0.39 6.28 12.71
CA LYS A 61 -0.50 5.35 12.03
C LYS A 61 -1.07 5.94 10.75
N TYR A 62 -1.13 5.12 9.70
CA TYR A 62 -1.69 5.50 8.41
C TYR A 62 -2.72 4.44 7.99
N PRO A 63 -4.02 4.71 8.13
CA PRO A 63 -5.05 3.77 7.71
C PRO A 63 -4.99 3.57 6.19
N MET A 64 -5.07 2.31 5.76
CA MET A 64 -5.08 1.97 4.34
C MET A 64 -6.50 2.03 3.79
N GLU A 65 -6.61 2.36 2.50
CA GLU A 65 -7.88 2.36 1.79
C GLU A 65 -8.06 1.02 1.08
N ARG A 66 -9.25 0.43 1.20
CA ARG A 66 -9.59 -0.78 0.46
C ARG A 66 -9.95 -0.40 -0.97
N LEU A 67 -9.18 -0.90 -1.93
CA LEU A 67 -9.41 -0.64 -3.35
C LEU A 67 -10.20 -1.75 -4.05
N HIS A 68 -10.25 -2.94 -3.45
CA HIS A 68 -10.97 -4.08 -4.00
C HIS A 68 -11.65 -4.86 -2.88
N ALA A 69 -12.88 -5.31 -3.13
CA ALA A 69 -13.69 -6.03 -2.13
C ALA A 69 -13.00 -7.29 -1.61
N ASP A 70 -12.14 -7.92 -2.41
CA ASP A 70 -11.44 -9.15 -2.02
C ASP A 70 -10.23 -8.92 -1.12
N GLY A 71 -9.92 -7.64 -0.77
CA GLY A 71 -8.90 -7.36 0.23
C GLY A 71 -7.61 -6.72 -0.29
N PHE A 72 -7.66 -5.99 -1.38
CA PHE A 72 -6.53 -5.21 -1.85
C PHE A 72 -6.58 -3.81 -1.22
N PHE A 73 -5.50 -3.45 -0.51
CA PHE A 73 -5.41 -2.20 0.23
C PHE A 73 -4.22 -1.37 -0.24
N GLU A 74 -4.35 -0.05 -0.16
CA GLU A 74 -3.29 0.89 -0.51
C GLU A 74 -3.36 2.13 0.39
N VAL A 75 -2.20 2.69 0.70
CA VAL A 75 -2.10 4.02 1.31
C VAL A 75 -0.89 4.75 0.74
N THR A 76 -1.06 6.04 0.45
CA THR A 76 0.04 6.93 0.05
C THR A 76 0.42 7.79 1.23
N ILE A 77 1.70 7.75 1.61
CA ILE A 77 2.21 8.45 2.78
C ILE A 77 3.04 9.65 2.29
N ALA A 78 2.43 10.81 2.25
CA ALA A 78 3.06 12.03 1.75
C ALA A 78 4.10 12.60 2.73
N ASP A 79 4.04 12.23 4.00
CA ASP A 79 4.98 12.68 5.04
C ASP A 79 6.36 12.04 4.91
N ARG A 80 6.51 11.00 4.10
CA ARG A 80 7.76 10.26 3.97
C ARG A 80 8.15 10.22 2.50
N GLU A 81 9.42 10.43 2.24
CA GLU A 81 9.98 10.43 0.88
C GLU A 81 10.78 9.18 0.58
N GLU A 82 11.22 8.46 1.62
CA GLU A 82 12.10 7.31 1.51
C GLU A 82 11.54 6.14 2.31
N TRP A 83 12.06 4.95 2.02
CA TRP A 83 11.72 3.73 2.74
C TRP A 83 11.89 3.92 4.26
N PHE A 84 10.97 3.31 5.03
CA PHE A 84 11.07 3.30 6.48
C PHE A 84 10.60 1.94 7.01
N ARG A 85 10.98 1.64 8.24
CA ARG A 85 10.54 0.41 8.91
C ARG A 85 9.08 0.56 9.32
N TYR A 86 8.25 -0.38 8.90
CA TYR A 86 6.82 -0.32 9.18
C TYR A 86 6.28 -1.69 9.58
N GLN A 87 5.08 -1.69 10.15
CA GLN A 87 4.32 -2.88 10.47
C GLN A 87 2.88 -2.67 10.02
N LEU A 88 2.21 -3.74 9.65
CA LEU A 88 0.78 -3.71 9.33
C LEU A 88 0.00 -4.19 10.56
N GLU A 89 -1.02 -3.43 10.95
CA GLU A 89 -1.96 -3.80 12.00
C GLU A 89 -3.32 -4.06 11.35
N TYR A 90 -3.89 -5.22 11.62
CA TYR A 90 -5.18 -5.61 11.04
C TYR A 90 -5.92 -6.58 11.94
#